data_c0371838083b4db587dac366e5e6ecf0
#
_entry.id   c0371838083b4db587dac366e5e6ecf0
#
_cell.length_a   1.000
_cell.length_b   1.000
_cell.length_c   1.000
_cell.angle_alpha   90.00
_cell.angle_beta   90.00
_cell.angle_gamma   90.00
#
_symmetry.space_group_name_H-M   'P 1'
#
loop_
_entity.id
_entity.type
_entity.pdbx_description
1 polymer ?
#
loop_
_entity_poly.entity_id
_entity_poly.type
_entity_poly.pdbx_seq_one_letter_code
_entity_poly.pdbx_strand_id
1 'polypeptide(L)'
;MIHNNKPQIIINKCLKPVIYLDTNIMIELSKYENGTCKNERKHEIGKLYIVLTTAMRENRILCPLGNQLQEMGMSKGRRDSKDFLYRFTNSELLNPDEIEEIESKIGYQTFVKNENTIHFNSCQFFVKDSNITSPFIIKIAPEYNQEKLVKLQNEKQNIVDALNDAKSKGCLNVNIEEQIKNELNADYQVLSYTLENLNKDYKNYIRYLDIIGTIHRHTSLLEKSCSEQVNIRTKYDEFLQSTHHHNLPYKWIQANLWAHRMQRHNKIVQGDYLDTKWASAYIPFVDYAVTDNDCCNLIQNSGLANQYNTKVFSLKTINELISII
;
A
#
# COMPACT_ATOMS: atom_id res chain seq x y z
N MET A 1 29.29 12.52 -7.44
CA MET A 1 28.48 13.57 -6.78
C MET A 1 27.07 13.04 -6.71
N ILE A 2 26.61 12.66 -5.54
CA ILE A 2 25.19 12.26 -5.34
C ILE A 2 24.39 13.55 -5.47
N HIS A 3 23.51 13.63 -6.46
CA HIS A 3 22.64 14.79 -6.65
C HIS A 3 21.72 14.91 -5.42
N ASN A 4 21.99 15.90 -4.57
CA ASN A 4 21.22 16.21 -3.37
C ASN A 4 19.86 16.89 -3.66
N ASN A 5 19.47 17.02 -4.92
CA ASN A 5 18.20 17.63 -5.26
C ASN A 5 17.07 16.59 -5.12
N LYS A 6 16.15 16.88 -4.22
CA LYS A 6 14.92 16.10 -4.05
C LYS A 6 14.13 16.13 -5.37
N PRO A 7 13.82 14.97 -5.98
CA PRO A 7 13.04 14.95 -7.20
C PRO A 7 11.63 15.47 -6.94
N GLN A 8 11.07 16.15 -7.92
CA GLN A 8 9.65 16.51 -7.89
C GLN A 8 8.82 15.28 -8.22
N ILE A 9 7.82 14.99 -7.40
CA ILE A 9 6.83 13.94 -7.66
C ILE A 9 5.60 14.58 -8.28
N ILE A 10 5.21 14.12 -9.46
CA ILE A 10 3.98 14.54 -10.15
C ILE A 10 3.07 13.33 -10.28
N ILE A 11 1.87 13.44 -9.71
CA ILE A 11 0.84 12.40 -9.75
C ILE A 11 -0.35 12.93 -10.53
N ASN A 12 -0.59 12.34 -11.70
CA ASN A 12 -1.78 12.61 -12.50
C ASN A 12 -2.89 11.65 -12.05
N LYS A 13 -3.88 12.16 -11.32
CA LYS A 13 -5.03 11.38 -10.86
C LYS A 13 -5.96 11.01 -12.02
N CYS A 14 -6.80 10.00 -11.84
CA CYS A 14 -7.80 9.59 -12.82
C CYS A 14 -8.80 10.72 -13.07
N LEU A 15 -9.43 10.72 -14.25
CA LEU A 15 -10.45 11.72 -14.61
C LEU A 15 -11.70 11.63 -13.73
N LYS A 16 -12.05 10.43 -13.29
CA LYS A 16 -13.15 10.20 -12.35
C LYS A 16 -12.59 10.12 -10.94
N PRO A 17 -13.25 10.72 -9.95
CA PRO A 17 -12.87 10.57 -8.57
C PRO A 17 -12.79 9.11 -8.15
N VAL A 18 -11.72 8.74 -7.48
CA VAL A 18 -11.47 7.40 -6.96
C VAL A 18 -11.71 7.40 -5.46
N ILE A 19 -12.59 6.52 -4.99
CA ILE A 19 -12.94 6.38 -3.58
C ILE A 19 -12.52 5.00 -3.10
N TYR A 20 -11.45 4.93 -2.31
CA TYR A 20 -11.02 3.70 -1.66
C TYR A 20 -11.73 3.50 -0.32
N LEU A 21 -12.29 2.32 -0.12
CA LEU A 21 -12.93 1.93 1.13
C LEU A 21 -12.11 0.83 1.79
N ASP A 22 -11.68 1.07 3.02
CA ASP A 22 -10.99 0.06 3.82
C ASP A 22 -11.89 -1.17 4.09
N THR A 23 -11.28 -2.30 4.37
CA THR A 23 -11.94 -3.59 4.62
C THR A 23 -13.03 -3.49 5.69
N ASN A 24 -12.77 -2.76 6.78
CA ASN A 24 -13.75 -2.59 7.86
C ASN A 24 -15.00 -1.84 7.39
N ILE A 25 -14.84 -0.83 6.54
CA ILE A 25 -15.95 -0.07 5.96
C ILE A 25 -16.77 -0.96 5.01
N MET A 26 -16.08 -1.73 4.16
CA MET A 26 -16.74 -2.66 3.24
C MET A 26 -17.56 -3.73 3.97
N ILE A 27 -17.06 -4.21 5.12
CA ILE A 27 -17.79 -5.15 5.99
C ILE A 27 -19.06 -4.50 6.54
N GLU A 28 -19.00 -3.25 6.99
CA GLU A 28 -20.19 -2.57 7.51
C GLU A 28 -21.23 -2.28 6.42
N LEU A 29 -20.79 -1.95 5.21
CA LEU A 29 -21.69 -1.83 4.05
C LEU A 29 -22.35 -3.16 3.67
N SER A 30 -21.59 -4.27 3.69
CA SER A 30 -22.11 -5.62 3.48
C SER A 30 -23.15 -6.01 4.53
N LYS A 31 -22.88 -5.72 5.80
CA LYS A 31 -23.85 -5.95 6.90
C LYS A 31 -25.11 -5.09 6.72
N TYR A 32 -24.97 -3.86 6.24
CA TYR A 32 -26.10 -3.00 5.96
C TYR A 32 -26.99 -3.58 4.85
N GLU A 33 -26.40 -3.97 3.72
CA GLU A 33 -27.12 -4.61 2.61
C GLU A 33 -27.89 -5.85 3.06
N ASN A 34 -27.26 -6.70 3.89
CA ASN A 34 -27.85 -7.94 4.41
C ASN A 34 -28.81 -7.74 5.61
N GLY A 35 -29.08 -6.49 6.01
CA GLY A 35 -29.96 -6.19 7.15
C GLY A 35 -29.39 -6.55 8.52
N THR A 36 -28.12 -6.94 8.63
CA THR A 36 -27.46 -7.40 9.87
C THR A 36 -26.59 -6.33 10.56
N CYS A 37 -26.56 -5.11 10.03
CA CYS A 37 -25.79 -4.01 10.58
C CYS A 37 -26.34 -3.60 11.97
N LYS A 38 -25.49 -3.78 13.00
CA LYS A 38 -25.75 -3.37 14.38
C LYS A 38 -24.93 -2.15 14.81
N ASN A 39 -24.23 -1.51 13.85
CA ASN A 39 -23.42 -0.34 14.13
C ASN A 39 -24.29 0.84 14.56
N GLU A 40 -23.85 1.59 15.55
CA GLU A 40 -24.53 2.81 16.03
C GLU A 40 -24.74 3.83 14.90
N ARG A 41 -23.87 3.82 13.88
CA ARG A 41 -23.94 4.67 12.69
C ARG A 41 -24.62 4.01 11.49
N LYS A 42 -25.56 3.10 11.76
CA LYS A 42 -26.29 2.39 10.70
C LYS A 42 -26.94 3.33 9.68
N HIS A 43 -27.41 4.49 10.13
CA HIS A 43 -28.05 5.47 9.26
C HIS A 43 -27.04 6.11 8.28
N GLU A 44 -25.85 6.50 8.77
CA GLU A 44 -24.78 7.07 7.96
C GLU A 44 -24.20 6.05 7.00
N ILE A 45 -24.03 4.80 7.47
CA ILE A 45 -23.60 3.67 6.60
C ILE A 45 -24.61 3.44 5.48
N GLY A 46 -25.91 3.51 5.78
CA GLY A 46 -26.96 3.37 4.79
C GLY A 46 -26.97 4.51 3.76
N LYS A 47 -26.77 5.75 4.20
CA LYS A 47 -26.63 6.89 3.29
C LYS A 47 -25.39 6.72 2.39
N LEU A 48 -24.24 6.34 2.96
CA LEU A 48 -23.03 6.09 2.21
C LEU A 48 -23.26 5.01 1.15
N TYR A 49 -23.90 3.88 1.52
CA TYR A 49 -24.22 2.79 0.61
C TYR A 49 -25.04 3.31 -0.59
N ILE A 50 -26.11 4.06 -0.33
CA ILE A 50 -27.01 4.59 -1.37
C ILE A 50 -26.25 5.56 -2.29
N VAL A 51 -25.49 6.50 -1.74
CA VAL A 51 -24.78 7.52 -2.52
C VAL A 51 -23.70 6.88 -3.38
N LEU A 52 -22.90 5.96 -2.84
CA LEU A 52 -21.86 5.26 -3.61
C LEU A 52 -22.47 4.41 -4.73
N THR A 53 -23.48 3.60 -4.43
CA THR A 53 -24.12 2.74 -5.46
C THR A 53 -24.77 3.56 -6.56
N THR A 54 -25.39 4.70 -6.24
CA THR A 54 -25.95 5.62 -7.22
C THR A 54 -24.85 6.23 -8.08
N ALA A 55 -23.82 6.80 -7.48
CA ALA A 55 -22.72 7.45 -8.20
C ALA A 55 -21.92 6.47 -9.07
N MET A 56 -21.74 5.22 -8.64
CA MET A 56 -21.12 4.16 -9.46
C MET A 56 -22.01 3.77 -10.64
N ARG A 57 -23.32 3.63 -10.44
CA ARG A 57 -24.28 3.32 -11.50
C ARG A 57 -24.32 4.42 -12.56
N GLU A 58 -24.25 5.67 -12.13
CA GLU A 58 -24.16 6.84 -13.01
C GLU A 58 -22.77 7.06 -13.61
N ASN A 59 -21.81 6.18 -13.32
CA ASN A 59 -20.44 6.22 -13.81
C ASN A 59 -19.69 7.52 -13.44
N ARG A 60 -20.06 8.15 -12.30
CA ARG A 60 -19.46 9.39 -11.80
C ARG A 60 -18.18 9.16 -10.98
N ILE A 61 -18.06 7.99 -10.34
CA ILE A 61 -16.94 7.63 -9.48
C ILE A 61 -16.38 6.24 -9.80
N LEU A 62 -15.14 5.99 -9.35
CA LEU A 62 -14.56 4.66 -9.23
C LEU A 62 -14.48 4.28 -7.75
N CYS A 63 -15.01 3.12 -7.41
CA CYS A 63 -14.86 2.51 -6.10
C CYS A 63 -14.14 1.16 -6.28
N PRO A 64 -12.81 1.16 -6.18
CA PRO A 64 -12.03 -0.01 -6.55
C PRO A 64 -11.99 -1.06 -5.45
N LEU A 65 -11.90 -2.31 -5.88
CA LEU A 65 -11.38 -3.41 -5.09
C LEU A 65 -9.85 -3.27 -5.03
N GLY A 66 -9.26 -3.52 -3.89
CA GLY A 66 -7.81 -3.53 -3.66
C GLY A 66 -7.41 -4.75 -2.82
N ASN A 67 -6.65 -4.54 -1.74
CA ASN A 67 -6.23 -5.62 -0.84
C ASN A 67 -7.33 -6.20 0.06
N GLN A 68 -8.55 -5.66 0.05
CA GLN A 68 -9.67 -6.12 0.91
C GLN A 68 -9.95 -7.61 0.76
N LEU A 69 -9.82 -8.18 -0.44
CA LEU A 69 -9.98 -9.62 -0.67
C LEU A 69 -8.96 -10.46 0.09
N GLN A 70 -7.69 -10.03 0.08
CA GLN A 70 -6.62 -10.71 0.80
C GLN A 70 -6.88 -10.66 2.30
N GLU A 71 -7.30 -9.53 2.82
CA GLU A 71 -7.62 -9.34 4.23
C GLU A 71 -8.82 -10.19 4.66
N MET A 72 -9.89 -10.20 3.88
CA MET A 72 -11.05 -11.04 4.16
C MET A 72 -10.75 -12.53 3.99
N GLY A 73 -9.84 -12.91 3.09
CA GLY A 73 -9.37 -14.28 2.93
C GLY A 73 -8.74 -14.84 4.21
N MET A 74 -8.06 -13.98 4.98
CA MET A 74 -7.41 -14.35 6.24
C MET A 74 -8.37 -14.46 7.42
N SER A 75 -9.60 -13.96 7.32
CA SER A 75 -10.60 -14.01 8.39
C SER A 75 -11.58 -15.15 8.15
N LYS A 76 -11.67 -16.08 9.12
CA LYS A 76 -12.62 -17.18 9.07
C LYS A 76 -14.08 -16.66 9.08
N GLY A 77 -14.93 -17.16 8.19
CA GLY A 77 -16.39 -16.96 8.28
C GLY A 77 -16.97 -15.77 7.53
N ARG A 78 -16.25 -15.15 6.57
CA ARG A 78 -16.74 -13.95 5.83
C ARG A 78 -17.04 -14.21 4.36
N ARG A 79 -17.63 -15.37 4.02
CA ARG A 79 -17.97 -15.72 2.62
C ARG A 79 -18.91 -14.68 1.99
N ASP A 80 -19.98 -14.32 2.69
CA ASP A 80 -20.99 -13.35 2.20
C ASP A 80 -20.39 -11.96 1.94
N SER A 81 -19.39 -11.55 2.74
CA SER A 81 -18.71 -10.27 2.54
C SER A 81 -17.80 -10.26 1.31
N LYS A 82 -17.24 -11.42 0.89
CA LYS A 82 -16.45 -11.51 -0.34
C LYS A 82 -17.32 -11.34 -1.57
N ASP A 83 -18.48 -11.99 -1.61
CA ASP A 83 -19.44 -11.87 -2.70
C ASP A 83 -19.94 -10.42 -2.81
N PHE A 84 -20.14 -9.75 -1.68
CA PHE A 84 -20.47 -8.33 -1.63
C PHE A 84 -19.39 -7.48 -2.30
N LEU A 85 -18.10 -7.68 -1.97
CA LEU A 85 -17.00 -6.91 -2.54
C LEU A 85 -17.03 -6.92 -4.07
N TYR A 86 -17.15 -8.09 -4.68
CA TYR A 86 -17.18 -8.22 -6.14
C TYR A 86 -18.38 -7.56 -6.79
N ARG A 87 -19.54 -7.58 -6.12
CA ARG A 87 -20.75 -6.95 -6.64
C ARG A 87 -20.76 -5.44 -6.44
N PHE A 88 -20.17 -4.98 -5.34
CA PHE A 88 -20.20 -3.58 -4.95
C PHE A 88 -19.15 -2.74 -5.68
N THR A 89 -17.97 -3.27 -5.95
CA THR A 89 -16.88 -2.52 -6.59
C THR A 89 -17.02 -2.48 -8.12
N ASN A 90 -16.66 -1.35 -8.74
CA ASN A 90 -16.75 -1.14 -10.20
C ASN A 90 -15.38 -1.04 -10.90
N SER A 91 -14.30 -1.25 -10.18
CA SER A 91 -12.92 -1.26 -10.68
C SER A 91 -12.03 -2.05 -9.73
N GLU A 92 -10.77 -2.27 -10.11
CA GLU A 92 -9.82 -3.01 -9.29
C GLU A 92 -8.46 -2.32 -9.33
N LEU A 93 -7.84 -2.13 -8.17
CA LEU A 93 -6.47 -1.66 -8.03
C LEU A 93 -5.50 -2.85 -7.95
N LEU A 94 -4.30 -2.66 -8.45
CA LEU A 94 -3.20 -3.58 -8.22
C LEU A 94 -2.98 -3.74 -6.71
N ASN A 95 -2.44 -4.90 -6.31
CA ASN A 95 -2.13 -5.09 -4.90
C ASN A 95 -0.95 -4.16 -4.46
N PRO A 96 -0.80 -3.90 -3.15
CA PRO A 96 0.22 -2.99 -2.65
C PRO A 96 1.65 -3.33 -3.06
N ASP A 97 2.00 -4.63 -3.17
CA ASP A 97 3.35 -5.06 -3.56
C ASP A 97 3.63 -4.77 -5.04
N GLU A 98 2.62 -4.93 -5.90
CA GLU A 98 2.73 -4.59 -7.33
C GLU A 98 2.88 -3.08 -7.54
N ILE A 99 2.17 -2.26 -6.74
CA ILE A 99 2.30 -0.80 -6.78
C ILE A 99 3.70 -0.37 -6.36
N GLU A 100 4.21 -0.91 -5.25
CA GLU A 100 5.57 -0.68 -4.77
C GLU A 100 6.62 -1.03 -5.85
N GLU A 101 6.44 -2.16 -6.52
CA GLU A 101 7.33 -2.62 -7.59
C GLU A 101 7.32 -1.65 -8.79
N ILE A 102 6.15 -1.20 -9.22
CA ILE A 102 6.00 -0.24 -10.32
C ILE A 102 6.63 1.11 -9.94
N GLU A 103 6.37 1.63 -8.74
CA GLU A 103 6.97 2.87 -8.27
C GLU A 103 8.51 2.78 -8.22
N SER A 104 9.03 1.68 -7.67
CA SER A 104 10.47 1.43 -7.57
C SER A 104 11.14 1.33 -8.95
N LYS A 105 10.48 0.68 -9.90
CA LYS A 105 10.96 0.59 -11.29
C LYS A 105 11.02 1.96 -11.96
N ILE A 106 9.95 2.75 -11.84
CA ILE A 106 9.89 4.12 -12.39
C ILE A 106 10.95 5.00 -11.72
N GLY A 107 11.06 4.96 -10.40
CA GLY A 107 12.03 5.71 -9.63
C GLY A 107 13.48 5.37 -10.02
N TYR A 108 13.80 4.09 -10.16
CA TYR A 108 15.12 3.65 -10.62
C TYR A 108 15.43 4.12 -12.04
N GLN A 109 14.49 4.00 -12.96
CA GLN A 109 14.67 4.46 -14.34
C GLN A 109 14.93 5.99 -14.40
N THR A 110 14.18 6.76 -13.63
CA THR A 110 14.34 8.22 -13.53
C THR A 110 15.70 8.57 -12.92
N PHE A 111 16.11 7.86 -11.87
CA PHE A 111 17.43 8.01 -11.23
C PHE A 111 18.59 7.76 -12.22
N VAL A 112 18.54 6.65 -12.96
CA VAL A 112 19.59 6.29 -13.93
C VAL A 112 19.70 7.32 -15.05
N LYS A 113 18.58 7.92 -15.46
CA LYS A 113 18.55 8.99 -16.48
C LYS A 113 18.92 10.36 -15.94
N ASN A 114 19.17 10.51 -14.63
CA ASN A 114 19.40 11.79 -13.95
C ASN A 114 18.25 12.80 -14.14
N GLU A 115 17.03 12.34 -14.23
CA GLU A 115 15.84 13.19 -14.33
C GLU A 115 15.42 13.66 -12.91
N ASN A 116 15.08 14.94 -12.77
CA ASN A 116 14.68 15.54 -11.48
C ASN A 116 13.17 15.46 -11.22
N THR A 117 12.41 14.78 -12.07
CA THR A 117 10.96 14.68 -11.95
C THR A 117 10.53 13.24 -12.16
N ILE A 118 9.76 12.71 -11.20
CA ILE A 118 9.17 11.38 -11.30
C ILE A 118 7.67 11.54 -11.57
N HIS A 119 7.20 10.96 -12.67
CA HIS A 119 5.81 11.05 -13.10
C HIS A 119 5.07 9.74 -12.81
N PHE A 120 3.92 9.84 -12.15
CA PHE A 120 2.98 8.74 -11.98
C PHE A 120 1.63 9.09 -12.61
N ASN A 121 1.00 8.09 -13.23
CA ASN A 121 -0.38 8.19 -13.68
C ASN A 121 -1.21 7.19 -12.87
N SER A 122 -2.17 7.66 -12.08
CA SER A 122 -2.99 6.79 -11.22
C SER A 122 -3.67 5.66 -12.00
N CYS A 123 -4.01 5.88 -13.28
CA CYS A 123 -4.65 4.86 -14.10
C CYS A 123 -3.75 3.63 -14.38
N GLN A 124 -2.42 3.75 -14.21
CA GLN A 124 -1.51 2.60 -14.38
C GLN A 124 -1.59 1.59 -13.23
N PHE A 125 -2.14 2.00 -12.09
CA PHE A 125 -2.30 1.17 -10.89
C PHE A 125 -3.64 0.45 -10.83
N PHE A 126 -4.48 0.62 -11.85
CA PHE A 126 -5.70 -0.18 -12.02
C PHE A 126 -5.39 -1.42 -12.84
N VAL A 127 -6.02 -2.53 -12.43
CA VAL A 127 -6.01 -3.75 -13.24
C VAL A 127 -6.69 -3.43 -14.56
N LYS A 128 -5.94 -3.58 -15.66
CA LYS A 128 -6.51 -3.39 -16.99
C LYS A 128 -7.44 -4.58 -17.26
N ASP A 129 -8.71 -4.30 -17.47
CA ASP A 129 -9.59 -5.29 -18.06
C ASP A 129 -8.98 -5.72 -19.40
N SER A 130 -8.46 -6.95 -19.43
CA SER A 130 -8.05 -7.57 -20.68
C SER A 130 -9.28 -7.58 -21.58
N ASN A 131 -9.30 -6.76 -22.63
CA ASN A 131 -10.31 -6.57 -23.69
C ASN A 131 -11.45 -7.62 -23.72
N ILE A 132 -12.22 -7.72 -22.64
CA ILE A 132 -13.39 -8.58 -22.61
C ILE A 132 -14.55 -7.74 -23.16
N THR A 133 -14.72 -7.80 -24.46
CA THR A 133 -15.92 -7.31 -25.17
C THR A 133 -17.17 -8.16 -24.86
N SER A 134 -17.12 -8.99 -23.82
CA SER A 134 -18.25 -9.80 -23.39
C SER A 134 -19.22 -9.00 -22.52
N PRO A 135 -20.53 -9.01 -22.81
CA PRO A 135 -21.54 -8.38 -21.96
C PRO A 135 -21.69 -9.09 -20.59
N PHE A 136 -20.99 -10.20 -20.38
CA PHE A 136 -21.02 -10.96 -19.14
C PHE A 136 -19.59 -11.06 -18.56
N ILE A 137 -19.30 -10.26 -17.53
CA ILE A 137 -18.08 -10.41 -16.75
C ILE A 137 -18.38 -11.40 -15.62
N ILE A 138 -17.88 -12.62 -15.73
CA ILE A 138 -17.89 -13.58 -14.62
C ILE A 138 -16.63 -13.31 -13.80
N LYS A 139 -16.79 -12.57 -12.70
CA LYS A 139 -15.71 -12.41 -11.71
C LYS A 139 -15.69 -13.67 -10.83
N ILE A 140 -14.70 -14.54 -11.03
CA ILE A 140 -14.48 -15.70 -10.18
C ILE A 140 -13.61 -15.25 -9.01
N ALA A 141 -14.13 -15.34 -7.79
CA ALA A 141 -13.34 -15.09 -6.59
C ALA A 141 -12.20 -16.12 -6.53
N PRO A 142 -10.92 -15.71 -6.48
CA PRO A 142 -9.84 -16.67 -6.32
C PRO A 142 -10.01 -17.40 -4.98
N GLU A 143 -10.06 -18.72 -5.01
CA GLU A 143 -9.89 -19.52 -3.78
C GLU A 143 -8.43 -19.38 -3.35
N TYR A 144 -8.22 -18.67 -2.25
CA TYR A 144 -6.89 -18.63 -1.64
C TYR A 144 -6.56 -20.01 -1.06
N ASN A 145 -5.44 -20.57 -1.49
CA ASN A 145 -4.88 -21.78 -0.89
C ASN A 145 -4.66 -21.52 0.63
N GLN A 146 -5.24 -22.38 1.47
CA GLN A 146 -5.18 -22.25 2.93
C GLN A 146 -3.72 -22.21 3.45
N GLU A 147 -2.82 -22.97 2.84
CA GLU A 147 -1.39 -22.98 3.19
C GLU A 147 -0.75 -21.61 2.92
N LYS A 148 -1.09 -20.98 1.79
CA LYS A 148 -0.62 -19.64 1.45
C LYS A 148 -1.14 -18.58 2.43
N LEU A 149 -2.40 -18.69 2.87
CA LEU A 149 -2.98 -17.80 3.87
C LEU A 149 -2.32 -17.95 5.24
N VAL A 150 -2.06 -19.18 5.69
CA VAL A 150 -1.34 -19.44 6.94
C VAL A 150 0.08 -18.89 6.88
N LYS A 151 0.79 -19.08 5.76
CA LYS A 151 2.12 -18.51 5.56
C LYS A 151 2.10 -16.99 5.68
N LEU A 152 1.18 -16.32 5.00
CA LEU A 152 1.01 -14.86 5.09
C LEU A 152 0.67 -14.38 6.50
N GLN A 153 -0.15 -15.10 7.25
CA GLN A 153 -0.47 -14.77 8.65
C GLN A 153 0.78 -14.88 9.53
N ASN A 154 1.57 -15.94 9.36
CA ASN A 154 2.81 -16.12 10.12
C ASN A 154 3.86 -15.06 9.78
N GLU A 155 4.02 -14.71 8.51
CA GLU A 155 4.92 -13.63 8.08
C GLU A 155 4.53 -12.28 8.70
N LYS A 156 3.24 -11.94 8.70
CA LYS A 156 2.72 -10.74 9.35
C LYS A 156 2.98 -10.73 10.85
N GLN A 157 2.74 -11.86 11.54
CA GLN A 157 3.00 -11.96 12.97
C GLN A 157 4.47 -11.78 13.28
N ASN A 158 5.36 -12.39 12.50
CA ASN A 158 6.81 -12.23 12.67
C ASN A 158 7.26 -10.78 12.52
N ILE A 159 6.69 -10.04 11.56
CA ILE A 159 6.98 -8.61 11.37
C ILE A 159 6.50 -7.79 12.58
N VAL A 160 5.26 -8.03 13.04
CA VAL A 160 4.69 -7.34 14.21
C VAL A 160 5.50 -7.62 15.47
N ASP A 161 5.94 -8.87 15.68
CA ASP A 161 6.76 -9.26 16.82
C ASP A 161 8.14 -8.60 16.78
N ALA A 162 8.78 -8.55 15.59
CA ALA A 162 10.05 -7.86 15.40
C ALA A 162 9.96 -6.35 15.66
N LEU A 163 8.88 -5.70 15.20
CA LEU A 163 8.62 -4.27 15.44
C LEU A 163 8.38 -3.99 16.94
N ASN A 164 7.61 -4.84 17.62
CA ASN A 164 7.37 -4.70 19.07
C ASN A 164 8.66 -4.96 19.88
N ASP A 165 9.50 -5.90 19.46
CA ASP A 165 10.81 -6.13 20.06
C ASP A 165 11.73 -4.91 19.90
N ALA A 166 11.83 -4.37 18.68
CA ALA A 166 12.57 -3.13 18.41
C ALA A 166 12.05 -1.96 19.26
N LYS A 167 10.73 -1.82 19.37
CA LYS A 167 10.06 -0.82 20.19
C LYS A 167 10.42 -0.96 21.68
N SER A 168 10.43 -2.18 22.19
CA SER A 168 10.77 -2.46 23.60
C SER A 168 12.25 -2.16 23.95
N LYS A 169 13.14 -2.24 22.96
CA LYS A 169 14.57 -2.00 23.10
C LYS A 169 14.98 -0.52 23.05
N GLY A 170 14.02 0.40 23.02
CA GLY A 170 14.28 1.82 23.19
C GLY A 170 14.44 2.62 21.89
N CYS A 171 14.02 2.10 20.74
CA CYS A 171 13.91 2.91 19.51
C CYS A 171 12.97 4.12 19.66
N LEU A 172 12.31 4.26 20.82
CA LEU A 172 11.39 5.33 21.18
C LEU A 172 12.07 6.66 21.56
N ASN A 173 13.37 6.66 21.77
CA ASN A 173 14.13 7.86 22.19
C ASN A 173 14.63 8.68 21.00
N VAL A 174 14.30 8.27 19.79
CA VAL A 174 14.67 8.93 18.54
C VAL A 174 13.53 9.85 18.14
N ASN A 175 13.82 11.07 17.68
CA ASN A 175 12.76 11.95 17.18
C ASN A 175 12.13 11.39 15.88
N ILE A 176 10.95 11.89 15.53
CA ILE A 176 10.16 11.38 14.38
C ILE A 176 10.95 11.49 13.07
N GLU A 177 11.69 12.58 12.86
CA GLU A 177 12.44 12.81 11.62
C GLU A 177 13.57 11.81 11.45
N GLU A 178 14.27 11.51 12.53
CA GLU A 178 15.33 10.50 12.55
C GLU A 178 14.76 9.10 12.35
N GLN A 179 13.60 8.80 12.94
CA GLN A 179 12.91 7.52 12.71
C GLN A 179 12.50 7.38 11.24
N ILE A 180 11.91 8.41 10.63
CA ILE A 180 11.59 8.41 9.19
C ILE A 180 12.83 8.14 8.35
N LYS A 181 13.96 8.80 8.66
CA LYS A 181 15.22 8.58 7.96
C LYS A 181 15.72 7.14 8.09
N ASN A 182 15.60 6.55 9.29
CA ASN A 182 15.98 5.16 9.52
C ASN A 182 15.12 4.20 8.70
N GLU A 183 13.80 4.40 8.67
CA GLU A 183 12.87 3.60 7.86
C GLU A 183 13.14 3.72 6.36
N LEU A 184 13.45 4.92 5.85
CA LEU A 184 13.80 5.13 4.44
C LEU A 184 15.11 4.44 4.03
N ASN A 185 16.05 4.26 4.96
CA ASN A 185 17.30 3.55 4.73
C ASN A 185 17.21 2.03 4.97
N ALA A 186 16.08 1.52 5.44
CA ALA A 186 15.94 0.11 5.83
C ALA A 186 16.25 -0.87 4.69
N ASP A 187 15.79 -0.60 3.47
CA ASP A 187 16.04 -1.46 2.31
C ASP A 187 17.54 -1.59 2.01
N TYR A 188 18.27 -0.48 2.05
CA TYR A 188 19.72 -0.48 1.87
C TYR A 188 20.43 -1.24 3.01
N GLN A 189 20.01 -1.02 4.25
CA GLN A 189 20.60 -1.72 5.42
C GLN A 189 20.37 -3.23 5.34
N VAL A 190 19.18 -3.67 4.92
CA VAL A 190 18.88 -5.10 4.73
C VAL A 190 19.75 -5.70 3.62
N LEU A 191 19.93 -5.00 2.51
CA LEU A 191 20.80 -5.44 1.42
C LEU A 191 22.24 -5.57 1.89
N SER A 192 22.80 -4.53 2.50
CA SER A 192 24.18 -4.51 3.01
C SER A 192 24.43 -5.63 4.02
N TYR A 193 23.56 -5.75 5.02
CA TYR A 193 23.65 -6.83 6.01
C TYR A 193 23.60 -8.22 5.37
N THR A 194 22.73 -8.43 4.41
CA THR A 194 22.59 -9.72 3.73
C THR A 194 23.85 -10.08 2.96
N LEU A 195 24.45 -9.10 2.26
CA LEU A 195 25.71 -9.31 1.52
C LEU A 195 26.88 -9.63 2.44
N GLU A 196 27.03 -8.90 3.54
CA GLU A 196 28.11 -9.12 4.53
C GLU A 196 28.00 -10.49 5.23
N ASN A 197 26.79 -11.05 5.30
CA ASN A 197 26.52 -12.29 6.02
C ASN A 197 26.13 -13.45 5.10
N LEU A 198 26.29 -13.30 3.79
CA LEU A 198 25.86 -14.26 2.78
C LEU A 198 26.37 -15.70 3.04
N ASN A 199 27.61 -15.84 3.48
CA ASN A 199 28.26 -17.12 3.69
C ASN A 199 28.08 -17.69 5.12
N LYS A 200 27.33 -17.00 6.00
CA LYS A 200 27.21 -17.40 7.41
C LYS A 200 26.11 -18.44 7.67
N ASP A 201 25.01 -18.38 6.92
CA ASP A 201 23.92 -19.34 7.03
C ASP A 201 23.04 -19.41 5.77
N TYR A 202 22.24 -20.50 5.67
CA TYR A 202 21.35 -20.75 4.55
C TYR A 202 20.21 -19.69 4.45
N LYS A 203 19.76 -19.11 5.58
CA LYS A 203 18.71 -18.09 5.57
C LYS A 203 19.17 -16.81 4.88
N ASN A 204 20.44 -16.41 5.08
CA ASN A 204 21.01 -15.26 4.37
C ASN A 204 21.14 -15.52 2.88
N TYR A 205 21.45 -16.76 2.47
CA TYR A 205 21.47 -17.12 1.06
C TYR A 205 20.08 -17.02 0.40
N ILE A 206 19.02 -17.54 1.05
CA ILE A 206 17.64 -17.39 0.55
C ILE A 206 17.23 -15.92 0.47
N ARG A 207 17.50 -15.13 1.51
CA ARG A 207 17.24 -13.68 1.50
C ARG A 207 17.97 -12.96 0.35
N TYR A 208 19.19 -13.36 0.08
CA TYR A 208 19.97 -12.84 -1.06
C TYR A 208 19.28 -13.14 -2.40
N LEU A 209 18.76 -14.35 -2.60
CA LEU A 209 18.03 -14.69 -3.82
C LEU A 209 16.75 -13.86 -3.97
N ASP A 210 16.02 -13.61 -2.88
CA ASP A 210 14.84 -12.75 -2.89
C ASP A 210 15.21 -11.31 -3.26
N ILE A 211 16.31 -10.79 -2.73
CA ILE A 211 16.83 -9.45 -3.05
C ILE A 211 17.23 -9.36 -4.53
N ILE A 212 17.96 -10.36 -5.05
CA ILE A 212 18.33 -10.39 -6.48
C ILE A 212 17.10 -10.45 -7.37
N GLY A 213 16.07 -11.22 -6.98
CA GLY A 213 14.79 -11.24 -7.68
C GLY A 213 14.11 -9.87 -7.69
N THR A 214 14.16 -9.15 -6.58
CA THR A 214 13.63 -7.78 -6.47
C THR A 214 14.40 -6.81 -7.35
N ILE A 215 15.73 -6.83 -7.31
CA ILE A 215 16.59 -6.01 -8.20
C ILE A 215 16.28 -6.32 -9.65
N HIS A 216 16.13 -7.60 -10.02
CA HIS A 216 15.78 -7.98 -11.38
C HIS A 216 14.45 -7.38 -11.84
N ARG A 217 13.40 -7.45 -11.02
CA ARG A 217 12.09 -6.85 -11.36
C ARG A 217 12.16 -5.35 -11.61
N HIS A 218 13.01 -4.64 -10.87
CA HIS A 218 13.18 -3.20 -11.04
C HIS A 218 14.10 -2.81 -12.22
N THR A 219 15.06 -3.67 -12.59
CA THR A 219 16.19 -3.32 -13.46
C THR A 219 16.41 -4.24 -14.65
N SER A 220 15.72 -5.38 -14.74
CA SER A 220 16.00 -6.47 -15.69
C SER A 220 17.44 -7.02 -15.59
N LEU A 221 17.99 -7.07 -14.36
CA LEU A 221 19.38 -7.44 -14.07
C LEU A 221 19.80 -8.77 -14.72
N LEU A 222 18.97 -9.82 -14.59
CA LEU A 222 19.33 -11.17 -15.03
C LEU A 222 19.37 -11.35 -16.56
N GLU A 223 18.83 -10.38 -17.31
CA GLU A 223 18.84 -10.38 -18.78
C GLU A 223 20.13 -9.76 -19.37
N LYS A 224 21.03 -9.28 -18.50
CA LYS A 224 22.22 -8.52 -18.90
C LYS A 224 23.49 -9.33 -18.81
N SER A 225 24.54 -8.90 -19.53
CA SER A 225 25.88 -9.49 -19.43
C SER A 225 26.47 -9.30 -18.02
N CYS A 226 27.44 -10.12 -17.63
CA CYS A 226 28.05 -10.06 -16.30
C CYS A 226 28.62 -8.67 -15.94
N SER A 227 29.25 -7.98 -16.91
CA SER A 227 29.78 -6.62 -16.68
C SER A 227 28.67 -5.58 -16.47
N GLU A 228 27.56 -5.69 -17.23
CA GLU A 228 26.39 -4.84 -17.03
C GLU A 228 25.70 -5.13 -15.70
N GLN A 229 25.63 -6.39 -15.25
CA GLN A 229 25.04 -6.76 -13.96
C GLN A 229 25.78 -6.09 -12.79
N VAL A 230 27.11 -6.02 -12.83
CA VAL A 230 27.90 -5.33 -11.80
C VAL A 230 27.56 -3.84 -11.77
N ASN A 231 27.50 -3.18 -12.92
CA ASN A 231 27.13 -1.77 -13.02
C ASN A 231 25.69 -1.51 -12.53
N ILE A 232 24.74 -2.36 -12.90
CA ILE A 232 23.34 -2.24 -12.47
C ILE A 232 23.24 -2.39 -10.94
N ARG A 233 23.95 -3.34 -10.34
CA ARG A 233 23.98 -3.50 -8.87
C ARG A 233 24.51 -2.27 -8.19
N THR A 234 25.66 -1.76 -8.62
CA THR A 234 26.23 -0.54 -8.06
C THR A 234 25.26 0.65 -8.16
N LYS A 235 24.63 0.82 -9.32
CA LYS A 235 23.61 1.86 -9.52
C LYS A 235 22.36 1.65 -8.68
N TYR A 236 21.97 0.40 -8.44
CA TYR A 236 20.83 0.10 -7.59
C TYR A 236 21.14 0.40 -6.11
N ASP A 237 22.37 0.10 -5.64
CA ASP A 237 22.82 0.47 -4.30
C ASP A 237 22.83 2.00 -4.10
N GLU A 238 23.30 2.75 -5.12
CA GLU A 238 23.23 4.21 -5.12
C GLU A 238 21.79 4.72 -5.12
N PHE A 239 20.89 4.06 -5.87
CA PHE A 239 19.47 4.40 -5.91
C PHE A 239 18.80 4.23 -4.54
N LEU A 240 19.02 3.10 -3.84
CA LEU A 240 18.44 2.86 -2.54
C LEU A 240 18.82 3.93 -1.49
N GLN A 241 19.99 4.55 -1.65
CA GLN A 241 20.47 5.63 -0.78
C GLN A 241 20.09 7.03 -1.29
N SER A 242 19.48 7.12 -2.45
CA SER A 242 19.19 8.39 -3.11
C SER A 242 17.89 9.03 -2.65
N THR A 243 17.79 10.33 -2.85
CA THR A 243 16.54 11.07 -2.68
C THR A 243 15.44 10.60 -3.65
N HIS A 244 15.78 9.99 -4.78
CA HIS A 244 14.79 9.39 -5.69
C HIS A 244 14.04 8.24 -5.01
N HIS A 245 14.75 7.29 -4.40
CA HIS A 245 14.13 6.18 -3.68
C HIS A 245 13.35 6.66 -2.45
N HIS A 246 13.96 7.53 -1.64
CA HIS A 246 13.38 8.02 -0.40
C HIS A 246 12.10 8.86 -0.61
N ASN A 247 11.91 9.44 -1.79
CA ASN A 247 10.72 10.24 -2.10
C ASN A 247 9.67 9.49 -2.93
N LEU A 248 9.86 8.20 -3.24
CA LEU A 248 8.79 7.40 -3.82
C LEU A 248 7.57 7.43 -2.90
N PRO A 249 6.37 7.64 -3.42
CA PRO A 249 5.17 7.81 -2.59
C PRO A 249 4.97 6.66 -1.61
N TYR A 250 5.09 5.41 -2.06
CA TYR A 250 4.98 4.23 -1.22
C TYR A 250 5.98 4.25 -0.06
N LYS A 251 7.27 4.43 -0.36
CA LYS A 251 8.35 4.43 0.64
C LYS A 251 8.19 5.57 1.64
N TRP A 252 7.89 6.77 1.15
CA TRP A 252 7.70 7.94 1.99
C TRP A 252 6.54 7.78 2.97
N ILE A 253 5.38 7.31 2.49
CA ILE A 253 4.21 7.09 3.36
C ILE A 253 4.49 5.98 4.35
N GLN A 254 5.04 4.86 3.91
CA GLN A 254 5.38 3.72 4.76
C GLN A 254 6.29 4.14 5.91
N ALA A 255 7.38 4.86 5.61
CA ALA A 255 8.32 5.35 6.60
C ALA A 255 7.67 6.30 7.61
N ASN A 256 6.84 7.24 7.13
CA ASN A 256 6.13 8.17 8.01
C ASN A 256 5.14 7.45 8.93
N LEU A 257 4.32 6.56 8.40
CA LEU A 257 3.33 5.84 9.20
C LEU A 257 4.00 4.93 10.24
N TRP A 258 5.09 4.24 9.88
CA TRP A 258 5.86 3.44 10.84
C TRP A 258 6.51 4.29 11.90
N ALA A 259 7.13 5.42 11.55
CA ALA A 259 7.73 6.32 12.52
C ALA A 259 6.69 6.80 13.56
N HIS A 260 5.52 7.21 13.11
CA HIS A 260 4.43 7.60 14.00
C HIS A 260 3.90 6.45 14.87
N ARG A 261 3.77 5.22 14.31
CA ARG A 261 3.32 4.04 15.07
C ARG A 261 4.35 3.59 16.10
N MET A 262 5.64 3.68 15.78
CA MET A 262 6.72 3.36 16.71
C MET A 262 6.74 4.29 17.92
N GLN A 263 6.36 5.55 17.78
CA GLN A 263 6.30 6.52 18.89
C GLN A 263 5.06 6.41 19.78
N ARG A 264 4.02 5.67 19.36
CA ARG A 264 2.85 5.44 20.20
C ARG A 264 3.19 4.51 21.37
N HIS A 265 2.55 4.69 22.50
CA HIS A 265 2.73 3.81 23.67
C HIS A 265 2.15 2.40 23.43
N ASN A 266 1.13 2.28 22.59
CA ASN A 266 0.44 1.02 22.33
C ASN A 266 1.33 0.05 21.54
N LYS A 267 1.12 -1.25 21.76
CA LYS A 267 1.75 -2.30 20.96
C LYS A 267 1.24 -2.21 19.50
N ILE A 268 2.14 -2.52 18.58
CA ILE A 268 1.80 -2.68 17.17
C ILE A 268 1.02 -3.99 17.02
N VAL A 269 -0.05 -3.95 16.24
CA VAL A 269 -0.92 -5.11 15.95
C VAL A 269 -0.94 -5.42 14.45
N GLN A 270 -1.44 -6.60 14.07
CA GLN A 270 -1.51 -7.00 12.66
C GLN A 270 -2.32 -6.03 11.79
N GLY A 271 -3.36 -5.40 12.34
CA GLY A 271 -4.12 -4.34 11.68
C GLY A 271 -3.24 -3.16 11.27
N ASP A 272 -2.35 -2.72 12.16
CA ASP A 272 -1.42 -1.62 11.88
C ASP A 272 -0.52 -1.87 10.66
N TYR A 273 -0.08 -3.13 10.50
CA TYR A 273 0.71 -3.53 9.34
C TYR A 273 -0.11 -3.43 8.04
N LEU A 274 -1.34 -3.93 8.06
CA LEU A 274 -2.23 -3.88 6.89
C LEU A 274 -2.58 -2.45 6.53
N ASP A 275 -2.95 -1.63 7.53
CA ASP A 275 -3.27 -0.22 7.33
C ASP A 275 -2.10 0.56 6.75
N THR A 276 -0.87 0.32 7.24
CA THR A 276 0.32 0.97 6.68
C THR A 276 0.52 0.55 5.23
N LYS A 277 0.35 -0.72 4.93
CA LYS A 277 0.58 -1.27 3.59
C LYS A 277 -0.40 -0.69 2.56
N TRP A 278 -1.72 -0.71 2.83
CA TRP A 278 -2.69 -0.16 1.90
C TRP A 278 -2.59 1.36 1.78
N ALA A 279 -2.35 2.06 2.91
CA ALA A 279 -2.22 3.51 2.88
C ALA A 279 -1.03 3.94 2.02
N SER A 280 0.12 3.24 2.14
CA SER A 280 1.31 3.50 1.31
C SER A 280 1.03 3.32 -0.17
N ALA A 281 0.26 2.30 -0.53
CA ALA A 281 -0.03 1.99 -1.92
C ALA A 281 -1.11 2.89 -2.54
N TYR A 282 -2.17 3.23 -1.79
CA TYR A 282 -3.35 3.82 -2.42
C TYR A 282 -3.54 5.31 -2.15
N ILE A 283 -3.12 5.83 -0.99
CA ILE A 283 -3.29 7.26 -0.65
C ILE A 283 -2.78 8.21 -1.75
N PRO A 284 -1.63 7.98 -2.40
CA PRO A 284 -1.16 8.88 -3.45
C PRO A 284 -2.08 8.94 -4.67
N PHE A 285 -2.81 7.87 -4.96
CA PHE A 285 -3.47 7.66 -6.26
C PHE A 285 -4.99 7.74 -6.21
N VAL A 286 -5.59 7.89 -5.02
CA VAL A 286 -7.05 8.05 -4.84
C VAL A 286 -7.40 9.48 -4.46
N ASP A 287 -8.64 9.90 -4.70
CA ASP A 287 -9.12 11.22 -4.30
C ASP A 287 -9.67 11.20 -2.88
N TYR A 288 -10.32 10.11 -2.53
CA TYR A 288 -10.96 9.89 -1.23
C TYR A 288 -10.60 8.52 -0.69
N ALA A 289 -10.34 8.44 0.62
CA ALA A 289 -10.19 7.19 1.34
C ALA A 289 -11.09 7.18 2.57
N VAL A 290 -11.74 6.05 2.85
CA VAL A 290 -12.56 5.87 4.05
C VAL A 290 -12.01 4.69 4.84
N THR A 291 -11.64 4.95 6.10
CA THR A 291 -11.00 3.95 6.97
C THR A 291 -11.52 4.08 8.41
N ASP A 292 -10.98 3.30 9.33
CA ASP A 292 -11.28 3.47 10.75
C ASP A 292 -10.73 4.79 11.30
N ASN A 293 -11.15 5.14 12.53
CA ASN A 293 -10.79 6.43 13.12
C ASN A 293 -9.29 6.55 13.43
N ASP A 294 -8.63 5.47 13.82
CA ASP A 294 -7.23 5.51 14.22
C ASP A 294 -6.32 5.72 13.01
N CYS A 295 -6.55 4.95 11.95
CA CYS A 295 -5.83 5.10 10.69
C CYS A 295 -6.12 6.45 10.02
N CYS A 296 -7.38 6.92 10.02
CA CYS A 296 -7.77 8.24 9.53
C CYS A 296 -7.00 9.37 10.25
N ASN A 297 -7.00 9.36 11.58
CA ASN A 297 -6.27 10.34 12.37
C ASN A 297 -4.76 10.28 12.14
N LEU A 298 -4.21 9.08 11.99
CA LEU A 298 -2.78 8.90 11.73
C LEU A 298 -2.37 9.54 10.40
N ILE A 299 -3.10 9.27 9.33
CA ILE A 299 -2.83 9.82 7.99
C ILE A 299 -3.02 11.34 7.97
N GLN A 300 -4.04 11.87 8.65
CA GLN A 300 -4.28 13.31 8.73
C GLN A 300 -3.18 14.02 9.54
N ASN A 301 -2.85 13.52 10.73
CA ASN A 301 -1.88 14.14 11.64
C ASN A 301 -0.45 14.08 11.10
N SER A 302 -0.11 13.08 10.28
CA SER A 302 1.18 13.01 9.59
C SER A 302 1.29 13.96 8.40
N GLY A 303 0.21 14.66 8.02
CA GLY A 303 0.17 15.56 6.86
C GLY A 303 0.14 14.86 5.49
N LEU A 304 0.16 13.54 5.45
CA LEU A 304 0.21 12.75 4.21
C LEU A 304 -1.01 12.97 3.32
N ALA A 305 -2.20 13.12 3.92
CA ALA A 305 -3.42 13.41 3.19
C ALA A 305 -3.29 14.68 2.34
N ASN A 306 -2.78 15.76 2.95
CA ASN A 306 -2.56 17.05 2.27
C ASN A 306 -1.46 16.95 1.22
N GLN A 307 -0.35 16.26 1.52
CA GLN A 307 0.78 16.10 0.60
C GLN A 307 0.37 15.48 -0.74
N TYR A 308 -0.54 14.51 -0.71
CA TYR A 308 -1.01 13.81 -1.91
C TYR A 308 -2.38 14.28 -2.42
N ASN A 309 -2.91 15.37 -1.86
CA ASN A 309 -4.24 15.90 -2.20
C ASN A 309 -5.33 14.81 -2.15
N THR A 310 -5.31 14.01 -1.08
CA THR A 310 -6.29 12.95 -0.81
C THR A 310 -7.06 13.31 0.45
N LYS A 311 -8.38 13.27 0.39
CA LYS A 311 -9.21 13.47 1.59
C LYS A 311 -9.48 12.13 2.25
N VAL A 312 -9.18 12.03 3.55
CA VAL A 312 -9.35 10.80 4.32
C VAL A 312 -10.46 10.98 5.33
N PHE A 313 -11.40 10.05 5.35
CA PHE A 313 -12.59 10.08 6.19
C PHE A 313 -12.67 8.84 7.06
N SER A 314 -13.38 8.97 8.16
CA SER A 314 -13.84 7.86 8.98
C SER A 314 -15.36 7.85 9.04
N LEU A 315 -15.98 6.83 9.65
CA LEU A 315 -17.43 6.85 9.88
C LEU A 315 -17.92 8.04 10.72
N LYS A 316 -17.01 8.72 11.45
CA LYS A 316 -17.37 9.96 12.19
C LYS A 316 -17.54 11.17 11.28
N THR A 317 -16.77 11.22 10.19
CA THR A 317 -16.75 12.34 9.24
C THR A 317 -17.38 11.99 7.90
N ILE A 318 -18.04 10.83 7.80
CA ILE A 318 -18.57 10.29 6.55
C ILE A 318 -19.62 11.18 5.88
N ASN A 319 -20.36 11.99 6.65
CA ASN A 319 -21.34 12.92 6.11
C ASN A 319 -20.68 14.00 5.23
N GLU A 320 -19.43 14.36 5.49
CA GLU A 320 -18.67 15.29 4.65
C GLU A 320 -18.40 14.66 3.27
N LEU A 321 -18.00 13.39 3.22
CA LEU A 321 -17.83 12.67 1.97
C LEU A 321 -19.15 12.55 1.20
N ILE A 322 -20.25 12.18 1.89
CA ILE A 322 -21.58 12.05 1.29
C ILE A 322 -22.03 13.36 0.65
N SER A 323 -21.63 14.51 1.19
CA SER A 323 -22.01 15.83 0.62
C SER A 323 -21.18 16.21 -0.62
N ILE A 324 -20.06 15.53 -0.90
CA ILE A 324 -19.15 15.81 -2.00
C ILE A 324 -19.46 14.93 -3.22
N ILE A 325 -19.95 13.70 -3.01
CA ILE A 325 -20.26 12.71 -4.05
C ILE A 325 -21.61 13.04 -4.70
#